data_3060f4957b87d8c83df059fb862fd7fb
#
_entry.id   3060f4957b87d8c83df059fb862fd7fb
#
_cell.length_a   1.000
_cell.length_b   1.000
_cell.length_c   1.000
_cell.angle_alpha   90.00
_cell.angle_beta   90.00
_cell.angle_gamma   90.00
#
_symmetry.space_group_name_H-M   'P 1'
#
loop_
_entity.id
_entity.type
_entity.pdbx_description
1 polymer ?
#
loop_
_entity_poly.entity_id
_entity_poly.type
_entity_poly.pdbx_seq_one_letter_code
_entity_poly.pdbx_strand_id
1 'polypeptide(L)'
;MSDTDWPSDTNPPYKDSVNIESMVWVTFHKEGIHKYPAALDDPKLTEVSFLGHPHRHIFHFKVWIQVFHDDRDVEFILFKRWLEGLYDGTLELDYKSCEMIADDLHKEIINKYPDRETWISVSEDNENGCIKKYK
;
A
#
# COMPACT_ATOMS: atom_id res chain seq x y z
N MET A 1 -34.10 16.97 8.69
CA MET A 1 -33.05 17.76 8.60
C MET A 1 -32.58 17.62 7.30
N SER A 2 -32.33 18.62 6.80
CA SER A 2 -31.57 18.52 5.62
C SER A 2 -30.28 17.82 5.90
N ASP A 3 -29.59 17.51 4.91
CA ASP A 3 -28.23 17.01 4.98
C ASP A 3 -27.34 17.93 5.78
N THR A 4 -27.81 19.16 5.94
CA THR A 4 -27.09 20.11 6.75
C THR A 4 -27.54 20.09 8.16
N ASP A 5 -28.23 19.05 8.53
CA ASP A 5 -28.96 19.06 9.75
C ASP A 5 -28.19 18.67 10.93
N TRP A 6 -26.95 18.40 10.74
CA TRP A 6 -26.06 18.44 11.86
C TRP A 6 -26.03 19.88 12.34
N PRO A 7 -26.28 20.11 13.60
CA PRO A 7 -26.13 21.46 14.13
C PRO A 7 -24.75 21.96 13.77
N SER A 8 -24.68 23.09 13.10
CA SER A 8 -23.41 23.58 12.56
C SER A 8 -22.42 23.96 13.64
N ASP A 9 -22.90 24.19 14.83
CA ASP A 9 -22.10 24.61 15.97
C ASP A 9 -21.66 23.45 16.85
N THR A 10 -22.08 22.21 16.53
CA THR A 10 -21.75 21.05 17.33
C THR A 10 -21.32 19.89 16.45
N ASN A 11 -20.45 19.07 16.99
CA ASN A 11 -20.17 17.79 16.37
C ASN A 11 -21.37 16.88 16.51
N PRO A 12 -21.61 16.00 15.53
CA PRO A 12 -22.58 14.94 15.73
C PRO A 12 -22.31 14.21 17.03
N PRO A 13 -23.35 13.93 17.83
CA PRO A 13 -23.14 13.32 19.15
C PRO A 13 -22.31 12.04 19.12
N TYR A 14 -22.40 11.25 18.05
CA TYR A 14 -21.64 10.01 18.00
C TYR A 14 -20.13 10.24 17.92
N LYS A 15 -19.68 11.37 17.37
CA LYS A 15 -18.24 11.69 17.32
C LYS A 15 -17.65 11.95 18.69
N ASP A 16 -18.46 12.40 19.63
CA ASP A 16 -17.99 12.65 20.99
C ASP A 16 -17.92 11.37 21.83
N SER A 17 -18.68 10.35 21.42
CA SER A 17 -18.83 9.12 22.20
C SER A 17 -18.11 7.92 21.60
N VAL A 18 -17.52 8.05 20.42
CA VAL A 18 -16.83 6.95 19.75
C VAL A 18 -15.41 7.35 19.40
N ASN A 19 -14.52 6.36 19.43
CA ASN A 19 -13.16 6.55 18.98
C ASN A 19 -13.10 6.25 17.49
N ILE A 20 -12.83 7.27 16.67
CA ILE A 20 -12.83 7.16 15.22
C ILE A 20 -11.40 7.27 14.71
N GLU A 21 -10.97 6.24 14.01
CA GLU A 21 -9.73 6.26 13.24
C GLU A 21 -10.12 6.16 11.77
N SER A 22 -9.56 7.03 10.97
CA SER A 22 -9.88 7.10 9.54
C SER A 22 -8.63 6.92 8.70
N MET A 23 -8.80 6.23 7.59
CA MET A 23 -7.75 6.07 6.58
C MET A 23 -8.35 6.37 5.21
N VAL A 24 -7.57 7.00 4.36
CA VAL A 24 -7.88 7.02 2.92
C VAL A 24 -6.98 6.03 2.22
N TRP A 25 -7.39 5.58 1.04
CA TRP A 25 -6.61 4.59 0.31
C TRP A 25 -6.61 4.85 -1.19
N VAL A 26 -5.55 4.39 -1.83
CA VAL A 26 -5.39 4.46 -3.27
C VAL A 26 -4.85 3.14 -3.78
N THR A 27 -5.05 2.88 -5.07
CA THR A 27 -4.48 1.72 -5.74
C THR A 27 -3.72 2.16 -6.99
N PHE A 28 -2.69 1.42 -7.32
CA PHE A 28 -1.98 1.57 -8.58
C PHE A 28 -1.30 0.26 -8.93
N HIS A 29 -0.80 0.15 -10.13
CA HIS A 29 -0.08 -1.05 -10.54
C HIS A 29 1.15 -0.70 -11.36
N LYS A 30 2.14 -1.59 -11.34
CA LYS A 30 3.39 -1.45 -12.10
C LYS A 30 3.85 -2.83 -12.55
N GLU A 31 4.37 -2.90 -13.77
CA GLU A 31 5.04 -4.10 -14.23
C GLU A 31 6.39 -4.21 -13.53
N GLY A 32 6.74 -5.41 -13.10
CA GLY A 32 8.03 -5.64 -12.45
C GLY A 32 8.57 -7.02 -12.74
N ILE A 33 9.89 -7.15 -12.60
CA ILE A 33 10.62 -8.40 -12.81
C ILE A 33 11.34 -8.72 -11.51
N HIS A 34 11.17 -9.94 -11.02
CA HIS A 34 11.91 -10.42 -9.86
C HIS A 34 12.19 -11.93 -9.98
N LYS A 35 12.94 -12.45 -9.02
CA LYS A 35 13.26 -13.87 -8.93
C LYS A 35 13.33 -14.28 -7.47
N TYR A 36 13.17 -15.59 -7.22
CA TYR A 36 13.33 -16.18 -5.90
C TYR A 36 14.49 -17.18 -5.94
N PRO A 37 15.72 -16.72 -5.68
CA PRO A 37 16.91 -17.58 -5.89
C PRO A 37 16.91 -18.86 -5.06
N ALA A 38 16.40 -18.82 -3.83
CA ALA A 38 16.34 -20.00 -2.97
C ALA A 38 15.48 -21.13 -3.56
N ALA A 39 14.58 -20.83 -4.47
CA ALA A 39 13.74 -21.85 -5.10
C ALA A 39 14.56 -22.84 -5.95
N LEU A 40 15.75 -22.44 -6.41
CA LEU A 40 16.64 -23.33 -7.18
C LEU A 40 17.39 -24.31 -6.30
N ASP A 41 17.63 -23.98 -5.04
CA ASP A 41 18.55 -24.71 -4.18
C ASP A 41 17.85 -25.45 -3.03
N ASP A 42 16.70 -24.98 -2.59
CA ASP A 42 15.99 -25.54 -1.45
C ASP A 42 15.13 -26.73 -1.88
N PRO A 43 15.39 -27.96 -1.39
CA PRO A 43 14.59 -29.13 -1.75
C PRO A 43 13.10 -29.00 -1.41
N LYS A 44 12.77 -28.16 -0.43
CA LYS A 44 11.38 -27.91 -0.04
C LYS A 44 10.62 -27.10 -1.07
N LEU A 45 11.32 -26.43 -1.97
CA LEU A 45 10.77 -25.53 -2.96
C LEU A 45 10.79 -26.11 -4.37
N THR A 46 11.05 -27.42 -4.51
CA THR A 46 11.19 -28.05 -5.83
C THR A 46 9.99 -27.80 -6.74
N GLU A 47 8.77 -27.82 -6.19
CA GLU A 47 7.54 -27.60 -6.97
C GLU A 47 7.46 -26.19 -7.55
N VAL A 48 8.19 -25.24 -6.96
CA VAL A 48 8.20 -23.84 -7.39
C VAL A 48 9.58 -23.41 -7.85
N SER A 49 10.43 -24.33 -8.25
CA SER A 49 11.80 -24.03 -8.68
C SER A 49 11.86 -23.01 -9.82
N PHE A 50 10.81 -22.94 -10.65
CA PHE A 50 10.72 -21.97 -11.73
C PHE A 50 10.78 -20.53 -11.23
N LEU A 51 10.42 -20.26 -9.98
CA LEU A 51 10.49 -18.94 -9.39
C LEU A 51 11.91 -18.44 -9.19
N GLY A 52 12.90 -19.34 -9.26
CA GLY A 52 14.31 -18.98 -9.14
C GLY A 52 14.85 -18.24 -10.36
N HIS A 53 14.15 -18.27 -11.47
CA HIS A 53 14.50 -17.53 -12.67
C HIS A 53 13.76 -16.21 -12.71
N PRO A 54 14.34 -15.18 -13.35
CA PRO A 54 13.62 -13.91 -13.52
C PRO A 54 12.26 -14.13 -14.18
N HIS A 55 11.22 -13.57 -13.59
CA HIS A 55 9.87 -13.66 -14.13
C HIS A 55 9.15 -12.35 -13.89
N ARG A 56 8.12 -12.11 -14.70
CA ARG A 56 7.43 -10.84 -14.75
C ARG A 56 6.03 -10.98 -14.21
N HIS A 57 5.62 -9.95 -13.44
CA HIS A 57 4.26 -9.82 -12.95
C HIS A 57 3.78 -8.39 -13.12
N ILE A 58 2.48 -8.21 -13.07
CA ILE A 58 1.90 -6.91 -12.79
C ILE A 58 1.75 -6.83 -11.26
N PHE A 59 2.53 -5.96 -10.65
CA PHE A 59 2.44 -5.74 -9.21
C PHE A 59 1.34 -4.75 -8.93
N HIS A 60 0.38 -5.15 -8.08
CA HIS A 60 -0.73 -4.30 -7.67
C HIS A 60 -0.49 -3.82 -6.26
N PHE A 61 -0.62 -2.52 -6.09
CA PHE A 61 -0.40 -1.85 -4.82
C PHE A 61 -1.70 -1.28 -4.31
N LYS A 62 -1.93 -1.42 -3.03
CA LYS A 62 -2.97 -0.67 -2.34
C LYS A 62 -2.35 -0.09 -1.09
N VAL A 63 -2.51 1.21 -0.90
CA VAL A 63 -1.91 1.94 0.21
C VAL A 63 -2.99 2.66 0.96
N TRP A 64 -3.08 2.40 2.26
CA TRP A 64 -3.97 3.09 3.19
C TRP A 64 -3.10 4.00 4.05
N ILE A 65 -3.52 5.23 4.26
CA ILE A 65 -2.81 6.18 5.10
C ILE A 65 -3.79 6.84 6.06
N GLN A 66 -3.38 6.92 7.31
CA GLN A 66 -4.16 7.53 8.36
C GLN A 66 -4.36 9.02 8.10
N VAL A 67 -5.58 9.49 8.34
CA VAL A 67 -5.92 10.90 8.25
C VAL A 67 -6.50 11.36 9.58
N PHE A 68 -6.34 12.65 9.88
CA PHE A 68 -6.67 13.23 11.17
C PHE A 68 -7.89 14.14 11.13
N HIS A 69 -8.40 14.45 9.95
CA HIS A 69 -9.64 15.17 9.78
C HIS A 69 -10.34 14.76 8.50
N ASP A 70 -11.59 15.15 8.36
CA ASP A 70 -12.50 14.61 7.34
C ASP A 70 -12.47 15.36 6.02
N ASP A 71 -11.75 16.46 5.93
CA ASP A 71 -11.74 17.28 4.72
C ASP A 71 -10.39 17.23 3.99
N ARG A 72 -10.14 16.10 3.36
CA ARG A 72 -8.97 15.93 2.47
C ARG A 72 -7.65 16.22 3.15
N ASP A 73 -7.46 15.75 4.37
CA ASP A 73 -6.19 15.83 5.08
C ASP A 73 -5.04 15.30 4.20
N VAL A 74 -5.29 14.18 3.54
CA VAL A 74 -4.48 13.69 2.43
C VAL A 74 -5.39 13.63 1.21
N GLU A 75 -5.11 14.45 0.19
CA GLU A 75 -5.88 14.41 -1.04
C GLU A 75 -5.44 13.19 -1.85
N PHE A 76 -6.34 12.22 -2.04
CA PHE A 76 -5.93 10.90 -2.54
C PHE A 76 -5.54 10.88 -4.01
N ILE A 77 -6.01 11.78 -4.85
CA ILE A 77 -5.55 11.86 -6.25
C ILE A 77 -4.09 12.31 -6.29
N LEU A 78 -3.75 13.33 -5.53
CA LEU A 78 -2.36 13.80 -5.44
C LEU A 78 -1.46 12.75 -4.80
N PHE A 79 -1.96 12.06 -3.78
CA PHE A 79 -1.23 10.98 -3.12
C PHE A 79 -0.94 9.84 -4.11
N LYS A 80 -1.95 9.42 -4.85
CA LYS A 80 -1.79 8.38 -5.88
C LYS A 80 -0.76 8.77 -6.93
N ARG A 81 -0.84 9.99 -7.44
CA ARG A 81 0.11 10.47 -8.45
C ARG A 81 1.53 10.52 -7.91
N TRP A 82 1.69 10.92 -6.68
CA TRP A 82 2.99 10.92 -6.04
C TRP A 82 3.55 9.51 -5.91
N LEU A 83 2.73 8.56 -5.45
CA LEU A 83 3.14 7.16 -5.34
C LEU A 83 3.54 6.60 -6.71
N GLU A 84 2.72 6.81 -7.72
CA GLU A 84 3.03 6.36 -9.08
C GLU A 84 4.34 6.95 -9.58
N GLY A 85 4.61 8.19 -9.25
CA GLY A 85 5.82 8.89 -9.64
C GLY A 85 7.10 8.40 -8.97
N LEU A 86 6.99 7.60 -7.90
CA LEU A 86 8.16 6.98 -7.29
C LEU A 86 8.75 5.87 -8.15
N TYR A 87 7.99 5.37 -9.11
CA TYR A 87 8.37 4.25 -9.96
C TYR A 87 8.41 4.68 -11.41
N ASP A 88 9.44 4.26 -12.12
CA ASP A 88 9.62 4.58 -13.53
C ASP A 88 9.80 3.30 -14.33
N GLY A 89 9.05 3.16 -15.41
CA GLY A 89 9.13 2.01 -16.31
C GLY A 89 8.85 0.67 -15.64
N THR A 90 9.44 -0.39 -16.17
CA THR A 90 9.38 -1.72 -15.58
C THR A 90 10.31 -1.78 -14.37
N LEU A 91 9.81 -2.26 -13.25
CA LEU A 91 10.56 -2.30 -12.01
C LEU A 91 11.56 -3.46 -12.02
N GLU A 92 12.82 -3.14 -11.78
CA GLU A 92 13.86 -4.15 -11.58
C GLU A 92 13.91 -4.48 -10.09
N LEU A 93 13.22 -5.52 -9.69
CA LEU A 93 13.01 -5.86 -8.28
C LEU A 93 14.00 -6.90 -7.74
N ASP A 94 14.86 -7.44 -8.61
CA ASP A 94 15.86 -8.43 -8.27
C ASP A 94 15.24 -9.60 -7.47
N TYR A 95 15.64 -9.78 -6.21
CA TYR A 95 15.14 -10.87 -5.36
C TYR A 95 14.00 -10.45 -4.43
N LYS A 96 13.45 -9.25 -4.59
CA LYS A 96 12.50 -8.73 -3.61
C LYS A 96 11.17 -9.45 -3.64
N SER A 97 10.73 -9.85 -2.46
CA SER A 97 9.38 -10.36 -2.23
C SER A 97 8.39 -9.20 -2.17
N CYS A 98 7.09 -9.51 -2.19
CA CYS A 98 6.06 -8.50 -1.98
C CYS A 98 6.24 -7.76 -0.65
N GLU A 99 6.64 -8.46 0.41
CA GLU A 99 6.87 -7.87 1.72
C GLU A 99 8.03 -6.87 1.70
N MET A 100 9.10 -7.20 1.02
CA MET A 100 10.27 -6.31 0.87
C MET A 100 9.94 -5.08 0.04
N ILE A 101 9.14 -5.26 -1.01
CA ILE A 101 8.66 -4.16 -1.84
C ILE A 101 7.81 -3.20 -1.00
N ALA A 102 6.93 -3.75 -0.14
CA ALA A 102 6.12 -2.94 0.76
C ALA A 102 6.98 -2.11 1.72
N ASP A 103 8.03 -2.72 2.29
CA ASP A 103 8.94 -2.00 3.19
C ASP A 103 9.64 -0.85 2.50
N ASP A 104 10.11 -1.07 1.27
CA ASP A 104 10.77 -0.01 0.50
C ASP A 104 9.81 1.15 0.23
N LEU A 105 8.57 0.84 -0.12
CA LEU A 105 7.57 1.87 -0.34
C LEU A 105 7.24 2.63 0.95
N HIS A 106 7.14 1.92 2.06
CA HIS A 106 6.87 2.55 3.36
C HIS A 106 7.96 3.57 3.73
N LYS A 107 9.23 3.26 3.44
CA LYS A 107 10.32 4.20 3.70
C LYS A 107 10.13 5.53 2.98
N GLU A 108 9.64 5.50 1.74
CA GLU A 108 9.33 6.70 0.99
C GLU A 108 8.13 7.45 1.59
N ILE A 109 7.11 6.69 1.97
CA ILE A 109 5.88 7.31 2.50
C ILE A 109 6.15 8.01 3.84
N ILE A 110 6.89 7.37 4.75
CA ILE A 110 7.14 7.95 6.07
C ILE A 110 7.99 9.22 6.00
N ASN A 111 8.81 9.36 4.99
CA ASN A 111 9.57 10.58 4.78
C ASN A 111 8.68 11.76 4.41
N LYS A 112 7.64 11.52 3.63
CA LYS A 112 6.73 12.58 3.20
C LYS A 112 5.58 12.79 4.16
N TYR A 113 5.10 11.72 4.78
CA TYR A 113 3.94 11.72 5.68
C TYR A 113 4.31 11.05 6.99
N PRO A 114 5.11 11.73 7.85
CA PRO A 114 5.54 11.13 9.12
C PRO A 114 4.38 10.98 10.10
N ASP A 115 4.58 10.08 11.07
CA ASP A 115 3.68 9.92 12.23
C ASP A 115 2.25 9.52 11.86
N ARG A 116 2.11 8.71 10.80
CA ARG A 116 0.81 8.20 10.38
C ARG A 116 0.87 6.68 10.28
N GLU A 117 -0.14 6.03 10.78
CA GLU A 117 -0.32 4.61 10.48
C GLU A 117 -0.52 4.44 8.98
N THR A 118 0.17 3.48 8.39
CA THR A 118 0.11 3.20 6.95
C THR A 118 0.01 1.70 6.76
N TRP A 119 -0.85 1.28 5.87
CA TRP A 119 -0.95 -0.13 5.46
C TRP A 119 -0.59 -0.20 3.99
N ILE A 120 0.13 -1.24 3.63
CA ILE A 120 0.53 -1.45 2.24
C ILE A 120 0.25 -2.89 1.85
N SER A 121 -0.51 -3.07 0.79
CA SER A 121 -0.70 -4.36 0.15
C SER A 121 0.08 -4.35 -1.16
N VAL A 122 0.85 -5.41 -1.38
CA VAL A 122 1.55 -5.66 -2.64
C VAL A 122 1.17 -7.05 -3.10
N SER A 123 0.70 -7.17 -4.32
CA SER A 123 0.31 -8.47 -4.86
C SER A 123 0.86 -8.66 -6.27
N GLU A 124 1.00 -9.92 -6.65
CA GLU A 124 1.38 -10.36 -7.99
C GLU A 124 0.12 -10.72 -8.74
N ASP A 125 -0.17 -9.97 -9.81
CA ASP A 125 -1.28 -10.22 -10.73
C ASP A 125 -2.66 -10.26 -10.04
N ASN A 126 -2.78 -9.62 -8.87
CA ASN A 126 -3.98 -9.68 -8.02
C ASN A 126 -4.36 -11.09 -7.55
N GLU A 127 -3.43 -12.03 -7.60
CA GLU A 127 -3.69 -13.41 -7.23
C GLU A 127 -3.10 -13.80 -5.89
N ASN A 128 -1.91 -13.30 -5.59
CA ASN A 128 -1.19 -13.60 -4.36
C ASN A 128 -0.45 -12.35 -3.89
N GLY A 129 -0.32 -12.18 -2.61
CA GLY A 129 0.41 -11.02 -2.12
C GLY A 129 0.45 -10.96 -0.61
N CYS A 130 0.83 -9.80 -0.13
CA CYS A 130 0.91 -9.52 1.30
C CYS A 130 0.20 -8.23 1.64
N ILE A 131 -0.06 -8.06 2.91
CA ILE A 131 -0.46 -6.78 3.50
C ILE A 131 0.40 -6.55 4.73
N LYS A 132 0.97 -5.37 4.86
CA LYS A 132 1.77 -4.99 6.03
C LYS A 132 1.18 -3.72 6.64
N LYS A 133 1.05 -3.74 7.96
CA LYS A 133 0.49 -2.64 8.73
C LYS A 133 1.59 -1.99 9.55
N TYR A 134 1.92 -0.77 9.19
CA TYR A 134 2.96 0.02 9.85
C TYR A 134 2.27 1.00 10.81
N LYS A 135 2.33 0.66 12.10
CA LYS A 135 1.62 1.40 13.15
C LYS A 135 2.48 2.42 13.86
#